data_a9920c45936ee016fb8c3a21a62fc45e
#
_entry.id   a9920c45936ee016fb8c3a21a62fc45e
#
_cell.length_a   1.000
_cell.length_b   1.000
_cell.length_c   1.000
_cell.angle_alpha   90.00
_cell.angle_beta   90.00
_cell.angle_gamma   90.00
#
_symmetry.space_group_name_H-M   'P 1'
#
loop_
_entity.id
_entity.type
_entity.pdbx_description
1 polymer ?
#
loop_
_entity_poly.entity_id
_entity_poly.type
_entity_poly.pdbx_seq_one_letter_code
_entity_poly.pdbx_strand_id
1 'polypeptide(L)'
;NDEIDIFIDLTGYTNNSRAFIAPELKNTTTINWLGYPGSMGLTQEKPLYDFILADDFIIPENDEKYYAESILRLPFAYQPNIENRYQLNHKNRQDYGIPSDAFVYCAFNQSFKITEVIFKAWLTLLEKYPKSILWLTESNSWATNNLKNYAERHGINSERIIFAKRVPNEEHIARHALADIYLDTLPYNAHTSASDALAMNIPIVTLKGKTFPSRVAGSLLHSLNLDDLITEDIESYIKCASKLTEDSTYRQDI
;
A
#
# COMPACT_ATOMS: atom_id res chain seq x y z
N ASN A 1 7.93 -24.26 30.37
CA ASN A 1 7.65 -25.15 29.22
C ASN A 1 6.25 -24.77 28.73
N ASP A 2 6.16 -23.87 27.80
CA ASP A 2 4.90 -23.56 27.16
C ASP A 2 4.71 -24.62 26.07
N GLU A 3 3.66 -25.43 26.19
CA GLU A 3 3.28 -26.41 25.19
C GLU A 3 2.52 -25.66 24.08
N ILE A 4 3.27 -25.17 23.06
CA ILE A 4 2.74 -24.38 21.94
C ILE A 4 2.49 -25.32 20.76
N ASP A 5 1.23 -25.46 20.34
CA ASP A 5 0.86 -26.24 19.16
C ASP A 5 1.03 -25.46 17.86
N ILE A 6 0.77 -24.14 17.88
CA ILE A 6 0.85 -23.26 16.72
C ILE A 6 1.67 -22.02 17.07
N PHE A 7 2.69 -21.73 16.29
CA PHE A 7 3.50 -20.52 16.36
C PHE A 7 3.27 -19.66 15.12
N ILE A 8 2.77 -18.46 15.33
CA ILE A 8 2.54 -17.49 14.23
C ILE A 8 3.56 -16.36 14.38
N ASP A 9 4.43 -16.20 13.39
CA ASP A 9 5.37 -15.09 13.31
C ASP A 9 4.74 -13.93 12.54
N LEU A 10 4.52 -12.80 13.23
CA LEU A 10 3.98 -11.57 12.66
C LEU A 10 5.07 -10.59 12.23
N THR A 11 6.33 -10.99 12.27
CA THR A 11 7.49 -10.12 12.02
C THR A 11 8.23 -10.53 10.73
N GLY A 12 8.54 -11.80 10.57
CA GLY A 12 9.33 -12.31 9.46
C GLY A 12 10.70 -11.60 9.36
N TYR A 13 11.19 -11.36 8.12
CA TYR A 13 12.46 -10.66 7.87
C TYR A 13 12.34 -9.13 7.97
N THR A 14 11.68 -8.64 9.01
CA THR A 14 11.65 -7.19 9.30
C THR A 14 12.57 -6.84 10.49
N ASN A 15 12.54 -5.59 10.93
CA ASN A 15 13.39 -5.15 12.03
C ASN A 15 13.09 -5.94 13.32
N ASN A 16 14.14 -6.31 14.06
CA ASN A 16 14.08 -7.17 15.26
C ASN A 16 13.54 -8.60 15.00
N SER A 17 13.74 -9.12 13.78
CA SER A 17 13.35 -10.49 13.40
C SER A 17 13.89 -11.54 14.40
N ARG A 18 13.04 -12.52 14.70
CA ARG A 18 13.39 -13.73 15.46
C ARG A 18 13.04 -14.99 14.66
N ALA A 19 13.05 -14.90 13.34
CA ALA A 19 12.68 -16.00 12.43
C ALA A 19 13.48 -17.30 12.72
N PHE A 20 14.73 -17.18 13.20
CA PHE A 20 15.61 -18.31 13.55
C PHE A 20 15.05 -19.18 14.72
N ILE A 21 14.03 -18.74 15.43
CA ILE A 21 13.38 -19.54 16.49
C ILE A 21 12.50 -20.64 15.87
N ALA A 22 11.87 -20.38 14.72
CA ALA A 22 10.91 -21.31 14.12
C ALA A 22 11.48 -22.73 13.89
N PRO A 23 12.70 -22.92 13.34
CA PRO A 23 13.29 -24.24 13.14
C PRO A 23 13.62 -25.01 14.43
N GLU A 24 13.73 -24.31 15.55
CA GLU A 24 14.05 -24.92 16.87
C GLU A 24 12.80 -25.45 17.58
N LEU A 25 11.59 -25.08 17.12
CA LEU A 25 10.34 -25.50 17.70
C LEU A 25 10.02 -26.95 17.26
N LYS A 26 9.89 -27.85 18.24
CA LYS A 26 9.56 -29.25 17.99
C LYS A 26 8.07 -29.47 18.23
N ASN A 27 7.43 -30.25 17.36
CA ASN A 27 6.01 -30.59 17.46
C ASN A 27 5.08 -29.36 17.45
N THR A 28 5.51 -28.28 16.80
CA THR A 28 4.79 -27.01 16.70
C THR A 28 4.59 -26.69 15.23
N THR A 29 3.38 -26.40 14.81
CA THR A 29 3.11 -25.86 13.46
C THR A 29 3.54 -24.40 13.39
N THR A 30 4.37 -24.05 12.41
CA THR A 30 4.94 -22.72 12.26
C THR A 30 4.34 -21.98 11.05
N ILE A 31 3.88 -20.74 11.27
CA ILE A 31 3.19 -19.94 10.24
C ILE A 31 3.83 -18.57 10.13
N ASN A 32 4.23 -18.18 8.91
CA ASN A 32 4.59 -16.79 8.59
C ASN A 32 3.34 -16.02 8.18
N TRP A 33 3.08 -14.88 8.82
CA TRP A 33 1.93 -14.04 8.50
C TRP A 33 2.22 -12.56 8.68
N LEU A 34 1.77 -11.76 7.73
CA LEU A 34 1.58 -10.32 7.77
C LEU A 34 2.85 -9.47 7.69
N GLY A 35 3.84 -9.64 8.58
CA GLY A 35 4.95 -8.69 8.75
C GLY A 35 5.92 -8.65 7.57
N TYR A 36 6.23 -9.81 7.00
CA TYR A 36 7.07 -9.92 5.81
C TYR A 36 6.25 -10.45 4.62
N PRO A 37 6.09 -9.66 3.55
CA PRO A 37 5.22 -10.01 2.43
C PRO A 37 5.94 -10.88 1.41
N GLY A 38 6.18 -12.15 1.74
CA GLY A 38 6.86 -13.11 0.86
C GLY A 38 7.29 -14.37 1.58
N SER A 39 7.83 -15.32 0.80
CA SER A 39 8.41 -16.56 1.34
C SER A 39 9.60 -16.26 2.24
N MET A 40 9.70 -16.97 3.35
CA MET A 40 10.84 -16.94 4.26
C MET A 40 11.97 -17.87 3.80
N GLY A 41 11.72 -18.67 2.74
CA GLY A 41 12.70 -19.51 2.10
C GLY A 41 13.01 -20.81 2.84
N LEU A 42 14.16 -21.39 2.51
CA LEU A 42 14.62 -22.69 3.01
C LEU A 42 15.74 -22.52 4.01
N THR A 43 15.77 -23.40 5.00
CA THR A 43 16.94 -23.65 5.84
C THR A 43 17.26 -25.15 5.81
N GLN A 44 18.50 -25.52 5.47
CA GLN A 44 18.93 -26.93 5.34
C GLN A 44 17.95 -27.78 4.51
N GLU A 45 17.55 -27.25 3.33
CA GLU A 45 16.61 -27.89 2.38
C GLU A 45 15.18 -28.04 2.87
N LYS A 46 14.81 -27.45 4.02
CA LYS A 46 13.44 -27.41 4.55
C LYS A 46 12.92 -25.99 4.59
N PRO A 47 11.61 -25.79 4.42
CA PRO A 47 10.98 -24.49 4.66
C PRO A 47 11.33 -23.98 6.06
N LEU A 48 11.57 -22.67 6.16
CA LEU A 48 11.80 -22.02 7.46
C LEU A 48 10.54 -22.02 8.32
N TYR A 49 9.39 -21.94 7.68
CA TYR A 49 8.06 -22.11 8.26
C TYR A 49 7.28 -23.18 7.49
N ASP A 50 6.40 -23.91 8.18
CA ASP A 50 5.55 -24.92 7.52
C ASP A 50 4.57 -24.24 6.55
N PHE A 51 4.01 -23.08 6.95
CA PHE A 51 2.98 -22.37 6.21
C PHE A 51 3.27 -20.87 6.08
N ILE A 52 2.78 -20.31 4.96
CA ILE A 52 2.57 -18.87 4.79
C ILE A 52 1.06 -18.62 4.66
N LEU A 53 0.57 -17.60 5.36
CA LEU A 53 -0.84 -17.23 5.31
C LEU A 53 -1.04 -16.12 4.30
N ALA A 54 -1.89 -16.37 3.30
CA ALA A 54 -2.15 -15.48 2.17
C ALA A 54 -3.62 -15.58 1.73
N ASP A 55 -3.96 -14.97 0.61
CA ASP A 55 -5.21 -15.13 -0.13
C ASP A 55 -4.95 -15.50 -1.60
N ASP A 56 -6.00 -15.82 -2.36
CA ASP A 56 -5.88 -16.25 -3.76
C ASP A 56 -5.41 -15.15 -4.70
N PHE A 57 -5.65 -13.89 -4.37
CA PHE A 57 -5.17 -12.75 -5.15
C PHE A 57 -3.67 -12.53 -4.95
N ILE A 58 -3.19 -12.64 -3.71
CA ILE A 58 -1.77 -12.47 -3.34
C ILE A 58 -0.91 -13.58 -3.94
N ILE A 59 -1.30 -14.85 -3.70
CA ILE A 59 -0.59 -16.03 -4.22
C ILE A 59 -1.56 -16.86 -5.04
N PRO A 60 -1.67 -16.61 -6.35
CA PRO A 60 -2.45 -17.48 -7.23
C PRO A 60 -1.91 -18.91 -7.22
N GLU A 61 -2.76 -19.89 -7.46
CA GLU A 61 -2.39 -21.30 -7.46
C GLU A 61 -1.17 -21.62 -8.33
N ASN A 62 -1.07 -20.99 -9.50
CA ASN A 62 0.07 -21.17 -10.42
C ASN A 62 1.41 -20.63 -9.89
N ASP A 63 1.38 -19.77 -8.87
CA ASP A 63 2.55 -19.12 -8.27
C ASP A 63 3.03 -19.81 -6.98
N GLU A 64 2.30 -20.80 -6.45
CA GLU A 64 2.68 -21.57 -5.25
C GLU A 64 4.08 -22.16 -5.35
N LYS A 65 4.46 -22.61 -6.53
CA LYS A 65 5.79 -23.18 -6.82
C LYS A 65 6.98 -22.25 -6.50
N TYR A 66 6.72 -20.96 -6.31
CA TYR A 66 7.77 -19.98 -5.95
C TYR A 66 7.91 -19.79 -4.44
N TYR A 67 7.10 -20.48 -3.66
CA TYR A 67 7.13 -20.41 -2.19
C TYR A 67 7.70 -21.70 -1.61
N ALA A 68 8.47 -21.56 -0.54
CA ALA A 68 9.01 -22.71 0.16
C ALA A 68 7.97 -23.34 1.11
N GLU A 69 7.12 -22.49 1.68
CA GLU A 69 6.05 -22.84 2.61
C GLU A 69 4.82 -23.36 1.88
N SER A 70 4.01 -24.20 2.56
CA SER A 70 2.66 -24.50 2.10
C SER A 70 1.75 -23.28 2.29
N ILE A 71 0.82 -23.05 1.35
CA ILE A 71 -0.02 -21.86 1.38
C ILE A 71 -1.31 -22.14 2.20
N LEU A 72 -1.53 -21.36 3.26
CA LEU A 72 -2.83 -21.29 3.95
C LEU A 72 -3.62 -20.09 3.43
N ARG A 73 -4.78 -20.34 2.81
CA ARG A 73 -5.59 -19.31 2.19
C ARG A 73 -6.70 -18.80 3.10
N LEU A 74 -6.74 -17.49 3.27
CA LEU A 74 -7.90 -16.81 3.84
C LEU A 74 -8.95 -16.57 2.74
N PRO A 75 -10.24 -16.59 3.09
CA PRO A 75 -11.34 -16.46 2.13
C PRO A 75 -11.48 -15.03 1.55
N PHE A 76 -10.84 -14.05 2.16
CA PHE A 76 -10.81 -12.65 1.76
C PHE A 76 -9.36 -12.15 1.73
N ALA A 77 -9.13 -10.84 1.89
CA ALA A 77 -7.76 -10.32 1.98
C ALA A 77 -6.99 -10.94 3.16
N TYR A 78 -5.71 -11.26 2.93
CA TYR A 78 -4.84 -11.80 3.98
C TYR A 78 -4.55 -10.81 5.11
N GLN A 79 -4.72 -9.51 4.84
CA GLN A 79 -4.48 -8.46 5.79
C GLN A 79 -5.74 -8.18 6.61
N PRO A 80 -5.71 -8.39 7.94
CA PRO A 80 -6.87 -8.13 8.79
C PRO A 80 -7.07 -6.63 8.98
N ASN A 81 -8.32 -6.21 9.04
CA ASN A 81 -8.71 -4.84 9.34
C ASN A 81 -9.73 -4.84 10.48
N ILE A 82 -9.72 -3.79 11.28
CA ILE A 82 -10.67 -3.60 12.39
C ILE A 82 -11.70 -2.56 11.96
N GLU A 83 -12.97 -2.92 12.08
CA GLU A 83 -14.10 -2.03 11.84
C GLU A 83 -14.12 -0.87 12.87
N ASN A 84 -14.51 0.32 12.44
CA ASN A 84 -14.71 1.54 13.30
C ASN A 84 -13.47 2.00 14.08
N ARG A 85 -12.26 1.85 13.53
CA ARG A 85 -11.01 2.19 14.21
C ARG A 85 -10.74 3.69 14.36
N TYR A 86 -11.44 4.54 13.61
CA TYR A 86 -10.96 5.90 13.37
C TYR A 86 -12.04 6.96 13.65
N GLN A 87 -11.67 7.96 14.46
CA GLN A 87 -12.45 9.18 14.62
C GLN A 87 -12.08 10.16 13.52
N LEU A 88 -13.07 10.81 12.91
CA LEU A 88 -12.82 11.88 11.94
C LEU A 88 -12.04 13.01 12.60
N ASN A 89 -11.01 13.49 11.94
CA ASN A 89 -10.24 14.65 12.38
C ASN A 89 -11.07 15.93 12.16
N HIS A 90 -10.93 16.89 13.07
CA HIS A 90 -11.51 18.23 12.93
C HIS A 90 -10.67 19.16 12.03
N LYS A 91 -9.49 18.72 11.57
CA LYS A 91 -8.62 19.48 10.67
C LYS A 91 -9.15 19.47 9.25
N ASN A 92 -8.89 20.55 8.53
CA ASN A 92 -9.27 20.74 7.14
C ASN A 92 -8.02 20.78 6.23
N ARG A 93 -8.24 20.87 4.91
CA ARG A 93 -7.15 20.94 3.90
C ARG A 93 -6.15 22.08 4.16
N GLN A 94 -6.63 23.24 4.62
CA GLN A 94 -5.81 24.43 4.86
C GLN A 94 -4.83 24.21 6.03
N ASP A 95 -5.21 23.42 7.05
CA ASP A 95 -4.33 23.08 8.18
C ASP A 95 -3.10 22.27 7.73
N TYR A 96 -3.16 21.66 6.55
CA TYR A 96 -2.06 20.93 5.92
C TYR A 96 -1.43 21.68 4.74
N GLY A 97 -1.80 22.95 4.52
CA GLY A 97 -1.30 23.76 3.41
C GLY A 97 -1.86 23.35 2.03
N ILE A 98 -2.99 22.65 2.00
CA ILE A 98 -3.65 22.21 0.78
C ILE A 98 -4.70 23.25 0.38
N PRO A 99 -4.71 23.76 -0.88
CA PRO A 99 -5.76 24.65 -1.36
C PRO A 99 -7.14 24.00 -1.28
N SER A 100 -8.15 24.73 -0.84
CA SER A 100 -9.49 24.21 -0.60
C SER A 100 -10.20 23.68 -1.86
N ASP A 101 -9.86 24.25 -3.03
CA ASP A 101 -10.41 23.91 -4.35
C ASP A 101 -9.55 22.95 -5.17
N ALA A 102 -8.41 22.51 -4.62
CA ALA A 102 -7.53 21.56 -5.31
C ALA A 102 -8.12 20.15 -5.34
N PHE A 103 -7.89 19.44 -6.45
CA PHE A 103 -8.05 17.98 -6.48
C PHE A 103 -6.82 17.32 -5.85
N VAL A 104 -7.02 16.45 -4.87
CA VAL A 104 -5.95 15.94 -4.03
C VAL A 104 -5.67 14.46 -4.33
N TYR A 105 -4.56 14.20 -5.03
CA TYR A 105 -3.96 12.88 -5.07
C TYR A 105 -3.10 12.68 -3.82
N CYS A 106 -3.26 11.58 -3.09
CA CYS A 106 -2.34 11.25 -2.00
C CYS A 106 -1.61 9.94 -2.25
N ALA A 107 -0.40 9.83 -1.70
CA ALA A 107 0.38 8.59 -1.63
C ALA A 107 1.22 8.60 -0.35
N PHE A 108 0.67 8.06 0.73
CA PHE A 108 1.31 8.10 2.05
C PHE A 108 2.24 6.89 2.27
N ASN A 109 2.85 6.41 1.21
CA ASN A 109 3.90 5.40 1.25
C ASN A 109 5.26 5.99 1.65
N GLN A 110 6.15 5.13 2.13
CA GLN A 110 7.55 5.48 2.34
C GLN A 110 8.21 5.86 0.99
N SER A 111 9.08 6.88 1.01
CA SER A 111 9.68 7.44 -0.21
C SER A 111 10.47 6.41 -1.03
N PHE A 112 11.04 5.37 -0.41
CA PHE A 112 11.77 4.32 -1.13
C PHE A 112 10.89 3.45 -2.04
N LYS A 113 9.57 3.49 -1.85
CA LYS A 113 8.60 2.81 -2.72
C LYS A 113 8.29 3.61 -3.99
N ILE A 114 8.62 4.90 -4.01
CA ILE A 114 8.34 5.78 -5.14
C ILE A 114 9.43 5.58 -6.20
N THR A 115 9.12 4.78 -7.22
CA THR A 115 10.02 4.58 -8.36
C THR A 115 9.86 5.72 -9.38
N GLU A 116 10.86 5.88 -10.24
CA GLU A 116 10.80 6.87 -11.32
C GLU A 116 9.59 6.67 -12.24
N VAL A 117 9.26 5.42 -12.55
CA VAL A 117 8.13 5.05 -13.43
C VAL A 117 6.81 5.52 -12.82
N ILE A 118 6.57 5.21 -11.55
CA ILE A 118 5.35 5.63 -10.85
C ILE A 118 5.30 7.15 -10.67
N PHE A 119 6.43 7.77 -10.33
CA PHE A 119 6.44 9.21 -10.15
C PHE A 119 6.16 9.96 -11.47
N LYS A 120 6.69 9.48 -12.61
CA LYS A 120 6.34 10.01 -13.94
C LYS A 120 4.84 9.89 -14.23
N ALA A 121 4.21 8.78 -13.89
CA ALA A 121 2.76 8.62 -14.04
C ALA A 121 1.98 9.66 -13.22
N TRP A 122 2.42 9.94 -11.99
CA TRP A 122 1.81 10.98 -11.16
C TRP A 122 2.03 12.39 -11.72
N LEU A 123 3.21 12.68 -12.28
CA LEU A 123 3.47 13.96 -12.94
C LEU A 123 2.60 14.15 -14.20
N THR A 124 2.34 13.08 -14.96
CA THR A 124 1.40 13.10 -16.10
C THR A 124 -0.02 13.49 -15.65
N LEU A 125 -0.48 12.98 -14.50
CA LEU A 125 -1.76 13.38 -13.92
C LEU A 125 -1.76 14.86 -13.50
N LEU A 126 -0.68 15.31 -12.85
CA LEU A 126 -0.55 16.72 -12.48
C LEU A 126 -0.51 17.65 -13.71
N GLU A 127 0.15 17.25 -14.80
CA GLU A 127 0.16 18.00 -16.04
C GLU A 127 -1.25 18.09 -16.65
N LYS A 128 -1.95 16.97 -16.74
CA LYS A 128 -3.30 16.88 -17.29
C LYS A 128 -4.33 17.68 -16.48
N TYR A 129 -4.16 17.75 -15.16
CA TYR A 129 -5.09 18.41 -14.25
C TYR A 129 -4.41 19.56 -13.46
N PRO A 130 -4.33 20.78 -14.03
CA PRO A 130 -3.57 21.89 -13.45
C PRO A 130 -4.01 22.32 -12.04
N LYS A 131 -5.25 22.05 -11.64
CA LYS A 131 -5.77 22.36 -10.31
C LYS A 131 -5.57 21.21 -9.29
N SER A 132 -4.87 20.14 -9.66
CA SER A 132 -4.58 19.05 -8.74
C SER A 132 -3.25 19.25 -8.02
N ILE A 133 -3.12 18.61 -6.88
CA ILE A 133 -1.88 18.51 -6.09
C ILE A 133 -1.57 17.05 -5.79
N LEU A 134 -0.31 16.77 -5.49
CA LEU A 134 0.16 15.48 -5.01
C LEU A 134 0.59 15.61 -3.55
N TRP A 135 -0.06 14.87 -2.65
CA TRP A 135 0.20 14.92 -1.22
C TRP A 135 0.93 13.65 -0.77
N LEU A 136 2.19 13.79 -0.42
CA LEU A 136 3.11 12.70 -0.08
C LEU A 136 3.49 12.74 1.40
N THR A 137 3.91 11.59 1.96
CA THR A 137 4.53 11.57 3.30
C THR A 137 5.92 12.17 3.26
N GLU A 138 6.22 13.08 4.20
CA GLU A 138 7.58 13.55 4.42
C GLU A 138 8.42 12.45 5.09
N SER A 139 9.37 11.88 4.35
CA SER A 139 10.29 10.85 4.87
C SER A 139 11.59 11.46 5.39
N ASN A 140 12.24 12.26 4.55
CA ASN A 140 13.46 13.01 4.87
C ASN A 140 13.65 14.13 3.84
N SER A 141 14.50 15.12 4.18
CA SER A 141 14.76 16.29 3.32
C SER A 141 15.36 15.94 1.96
N TRP A 142 16.17 14.88 1.87
CA TRP A 142 16.77 14.46 0.60
C TRP A 142 15.71 13.97 -0.38
N ALA A 143 14.82 13.08 0.07
CA ALA A 143 13.72 12.58 -0.76
C ALA A 143 12.79 13.72 -1.19
N THR A 144 12.40 14.60 -0.25
CA THR A 144 11.56 15.77 -0.53
C THR A 144 12.18 16.65 -1.62
N ASN A 145 13.45 17.05 -1.47
CA ASN A 145 14.13 17.90 -2.44
C ASN A 145 14.30 17.21 -3.79
N ASN A 146 14.65 15.92 -3.81
CA ASN A 146 14.81 15.17 -5.05
C ASN A 146 13.51 15.05 -5.83
N LEU A 147 12.39 14.77 -5.17
CA LEU A 147 11.07 14.68 -5.83
C LEU A 147 10.62 16.06 -6.36
N LYS A 148 10.79 17.13 -5.60
CA LYS A 148 10.49 18.50 -6.06
C LYS A 148 11.35 18.90 -7.27
N ASN A 149 12.66 18.71 -7.20
CA ASN A 149 13.58 19.01 -8.29
C ASN A 149 13.31 18.16 -9.54
N TYR A 150 12.90 16.90 -9.35
CA TYR A 150 12.51 16.03 -10.45
C TYR A 150 11.25 16.55 -11.15
N ALA A 151 10.24 16.96 -10.39
CA ALA A 151 9.01 17.53 -10.92
C ALA A 151 9.27 18.82 -11.72
N GLU A 152 10.08 19.74 -11.19
CA GLU A 152 10.44 20.98 -11.90
C GLU A 152 11.14 20.71 -13.23
N ARG A 153 12.05 19.75 -13.27
CA ARG A 153 12.72 19.32 -14.52
C ARG A 153 11.75 18.75 -15.55
N HIS A 154 10.57 18.28 -15.10
CA HIS A 154 9.51 17.77 -15.97
C HIS A 154 8.37 18.80 -16.16
N GLY A 155 8.60 20.07 -15.87
CA GLY A 155 7.64 21.15 -16.13
C GLY A 155 6.51 21.28 -15.11
N ILE A 156 6.57 20.54 -13.99
CA ILE A 156 5.57 20.63 -12.93
C ILE A 156 6.08 21.55 -11.81
N ASN A 157 5.28 22.57 -11.47
CA ASN A 157 5.60 23.45 -10.34
C ASN A 157 5.66 22.63 -9.04
N SER A 158 6.82 22.66 -8.37
CA SER A 158 7.10 21.89 -7.15
C SER A 158 6.20 22.23 -5.96
N GLU A 159 5.56 23.40 -5.95
CA GLU A 159 4.58 23.80 -4.94
C GLU A 159 3.30 22.94 -4.99
N ARG A 160 3.06 22.26 -6.10
CA ARG A 160 1.96 21.30 -6.24
C ARG A 160 2.27 19.93 -5.63
N ILE A 161 3.50 19.72 -5.13
CA ILE A 161 3.89 18.52 -4.38
C ILE A 161 4.03 18.91 -2.91
N ILE A 162 3.03 18.58 -2.14
CA ILE A 162 2.92 18.90 -0.72
C ILE A 162 3.37 17.70 0.11
N PHE A 163 4.14 17.94 1.16
CA PHE A 163 4.65 16.89 2.04
C PHE A 163 3.97 16.95 3.40
N ALA A 164 3.34 15.83 3.74
CA ALA A 164 2.66 15.62 5.01
C ALA A 164 3.67 15.28 6.10
N LYS A 165 3.81 16.12 7.10
CA LYS A 165 4.65 15.89 8.28
C LYS A 165 4.16 14.68 9.08
N ARG A 166 5.06 14.09 9.86
CA ARG A 166 4.71 13.03 10.79
C ARG A 166 3.79 13.57 11.88
N VAL A 167 2.69 12.86 12.11
CA VAL A 167 1.66 13.16 13.12
C VAL A 167 1.33 11.87 13.88
N PRO A 168 0.58 11.91 14.99
CA PRO A 168 0.05 10.72 15.65
C PRO A 168 -0.75 9.85 14.67
N ASN A 169 -0.78 8.53 14.92
CA ASN A 169 -1.38 7.56 13.99
C ASN A 169 -2.85 7.84 13.67
N GLU A 170 -3.64 8.20 14.67
CA GLU A 170 -5.06 8.54 14.50
C GLU A 170 -5.25 9.72 13.54
N GLU A 171 -4.46 10.79 13.71
CA GLU A 171 -4.46 11.94 12.81
C GLU A 171 -3.95 11.55 11.40
N HIS A 172 -2.94 10.67 11.34
CA HIS A 172 -2.43 10.18 10.07
C HIS A 172 -3.51 9.46 9.26
N ILE A 173 -4.28 8.62 9.90
CA ILE A 173 -5.36 7.89 9.24
C ILE A 173 -6.49 8.85 8.85
N ALA A 174 -6.94 9.67 9.78
CA ALA A 174 -8.05 10.59 9.56
C ALA A 174 -7.79 11.62 8.43
N ARG A 175 -6.53 12.04 8.22
CA ARG A 175 -6.21 12.98 7.13
C ARG A 175 -6.38 12.39 5.73
N HIS A 176 -6.43 11.04 5.56
CA HIS A 176 -6.75 10.45 4.26
C HIS A 176 -8.10 10.96 3.74
N ALA A 177 -9.08 11.19 4.61
CA ALA A 177 -10.40 11.74 4.24
C ALA A 177 -10.34 13.12 3.56
N LEU A 178 -9.20 13.81 3.57
CA LEU A 178 -8.99 15.09 2.89
C LEU A 178 -8.47 14.92 1.45
N ALA A 179 -8.11 13.71 1.06
CA ALA A 179 -7.72 13.39 -0.31
C ALA A 179 -8.95 13.00 -1.16
N ASP A 180 -8.78 13.02 -2.47
CA ASP A 180 -9.82 12.58 -3.42
C ASP A 180 -9.52 11.19 -3.98
N ILE A 181 -8.24 10.85 -4.18
CA ILE A 181 -7.76 9.55 -4.68
C ILE A 181 -6.44 9.20 -4.01
N TYR A 182 -6.27 7.93 -3.67
CA TYR A 182 -4.97 7.38 -3.29
C TYR A 182 -4.28 6.76 -4.51
N LEU A 183 -3.07 7.21 -4.81
CA LEU A 183 -2.23 6.68 -5.89
C LEU A 183 -1.21 5.71 -5.32
N ASP A 184 -1.36 4.43 -5.63
CA ASP A 184 -0.47 3.39 -5.11
C ASP A 184 0.87 3.31 -5.85
N THR A 185 1.84 2.66 -5.22
CA THR A 185 3.22 2.49 -5.70
C THR A 185 3.47 1.10 -6.27
N LEU A 186 4.47 0.98 -7.16
CA LEU A 186 4.98 -0.28 -7.71
C LEU A 186 6.52 -0.21 -7.78
N PRO A 187 7.27 -1.32 -7.53
CA PRO A 187 6.85 -2.72 -7.36
C PRO A 187 6.40 -3.10 -5.94
N TYR A 188 6.39 -2.18 -5.02
CA TYR A 188 5.95 -2.41 -3.65
C TYR A 188 4.71 -1.57 -3.35
N ASN A 189 3.56 -2.21 -3.30
CA ASN A 189 2.29 -1.55 -3.04
C ASN A 189 2.18 -0.94 -1.63
N ALA A 190 1.18 -0.13 -1.44
CA ALA A 190 0.65 0.23 -0.12
C ALA A 190 0.06 -1.03 0.53
N HIS A 191 0.39 -1.24 1.80
CA HIS A 191 -0.16 -2.31 2.63
C HIS A 191 -1.08 -1.68 3.69
N THR A 192 -0.55 -1.38 4.88
CA THR A 192 -1.30 -0.69 5.93
C THR A 192 -1.87 0.66 5.45
N SER A 193 -1.09 1.43 4.67
CA SER A 193 -1.57 2.72 4.13
C SER A 193 -2.71 2.58 3.11
N ALA A 194 -2.83 1.43 2.42
CA ALA A 194 -3.99 1.13 1.60
C ALA A 194 -5.23 0.85 2.47
N SER A 195 -5.08 0.05 3.52
CA SER A 195 -6.17 -0.18 4.49
C SER A 195 -6.62 1.12 5.15
N ASP A 196 -5.68 2.01 5.51
CA ASP A 196 -5.98 3.30 6.11
C ASP A 196 -6.77 4.21 5.15
N ALA A 197 -6.42 4.23 3.85
CA ALA A 197 -7.14 4.99 2.84
C ALA A 197 -8.56 4.45 2.61
N LEU A 198 -8.71 3.12 2.48
CA LEU A 198 -10.02 2.46 2.33
C LEU A 198 -10.91 2.67 3.55
N ALA A 199 -10.34 2.62 4.77
CA ALA A 199 -11.07 2.92 6.00
C ALA A 199 -11.61 4.36 6.07
N MET A 200 -11.02 5.29 5.30
CA MET A 200 -11.46 6.68 5.15
C MET A 200 -12.28 6.89 3.87
N ASN A 201 -12.74 5.83 3.22
CA ASN A 201 -13.54 5.86 1.99
C ASN A 201 -12.82 6.57 0.83
N ILE A 202 -11.50 6.44 0.74
CA ILE A 202 -10.72 7.00 -0.36
C ILE A 202 -10.43 5.91 -1.38
N PRO A 203 -10.88 6.05 -2.64
CA PRO A 203 -10.60 5.09 -3.69
C PRO A 203 -9.11 5.03 -3.97
N ILE A 204 -8.61 3.81 -4.18
CA ILE A 204 -7.20 3.54 -4.47
C ILE A 204 -7.06 3.09 -5.91
N VAL A 205 -6.15 3.71 -6.67
CA VAL A 205 -5.72 3.16 -7.95
C VAL A 205 -4.42 2.42 -7.73
N THR A 206 -4.40 1.13 -8.05
CA THR A 206 -3.21 0.28 -7.90
C THR A 206 -2.78 -0.36 -9.21
N LEU A 207 -1.48 -0.59 -9.34
CA LEU A 207 -0.88 -1.34 -10.44
C LEU A 207 -0.42 -2.69 -9.90
N LYS A 208 -1.05 -3.77 -10.38
CA LYS A 208 -0.75 -5.14 -9.98
C LYS A 208 0.57 -5.62 -10.57
N GLY A 209 1.45 -6.13 -9.71
CA GLY A 209 2.68 -6.80 -10.15
C GLY A 209 2.62 -8.32 -10.01
N LYS A 210 3.80 -8.95 -10.05
CA LYS A 210 3.95 -10.42 -10.01
C LYS A 210 4.38 -10.96 -8.65
N THR A 211 4.80 -10.09 -7.73
CA THR A 211 5.31 -10.50 -6.41
C THR A 211 4.29 -10.22 -5.32
N PHE A 212 4.40 -10.91 -4.21
CA PHE A 212 3.55 -10.71 -3.05
C PHE A 212 3.36 -9.21 -2.70
N PRO A 213 4.44 -8.42 -2.46
CA PRO A 213 4.29 -7.03 -2.06
C PRO A 213 3.71 -6.11 -3.16
N SER A 214 3.66 -6.56 -4.40
CA SER A 214 3.08 -5.82 -5.53
C SER A 214 1.61 -6.17 -5.81
N ARG A 215 0.96 -6.92 -4.90
CA ARG A 215 -0.42 -7.41 -5.06
C ARG A 215 -1.30 -7.06 -3.86
N VAL A 216 -0.72 -6.50 -2.80
CA VAL A 216 -1.43 -6.30 -1.53
C VAL A 216 -2.59 -5.31 -1.66
N ALA A 217 -2.37 -4.15 -2.27
CA ALA A 217 -3.47 -3.20 -2.49
C ALA A 217 -4.56 -3.78 -3.41
N GLY A 218 -4.14 -4.56 -4.43
CA GLY A 218 -5.07 -5.29 -5.29
C GLY A 218 -5.92 -6.33 -4.52
N SER A 219 -5.33 -7.08 -3.60
CA SER A 219 -6.06 -8.02 -2.75
C SER A 219 -7.14 -7.33 -1.91
N LEU A 220 -6.81 -6.19 -1.31
CA LEU A 220 -7.78 -5.39 -0.55
C LEU A 220 -8.94 -4.92 -1.43
N LEU A 221 -8.65 -4.39 -2.62
CA LEU A 221 -9.67 -3.94 -3.57
C LEU A 221 -10.53 -5.11 -4.08
N HIS A 222 -9.90 -6.24 -4.41
CA HIS A 222 -10.60 -7.44 -4.86
C HIS A 222 -11.59 -7.94 -3.79
N SER A 223 -11.20 -7.95 -2.53
CA SER A 223 -12.08 -8.36 -1.43
C SER A 223 -13.28 -7.43 -1.21
N LEU A 224 -13.22 -6.21 -1.74
CA LEU A 224 -14.28 -5.21 -1.73
C LEU A 224 -15.07 -5.17 -3.05
N ASN A 225 -14.78 -6.05 -4.03
CA ASN A 225 -15.33 -6.05 -5.39
C ASN A 225 -15.05 -4.74 -6.17
N LEU A 226 -13.88 -4.13 -5.94
CA LEU A 226 -13.40 -2.91 -6.60
C LEU A 226 -12.30 -3.22 -7.64
N ASP A 227 -12.45 -4.30 -8.40
CA ASP A 227 -11.46 -4.78 -9.38
C ASP A 227 -11.19 -3.75 -10.49
N ASP A 228 -12.15 -2.88 -10.81
CA ASP A 228 -11.99 -1.78 -11.78
C ASP A 228 -10.86 -0.79 -11.42
N LEU A 229 -10.43 -0.77 -10.16
CA LEU A 229 -9.34 0.07 -9.67
C LEU A 229 -7.96 -0.63 -9.70
N ILE A 230 -7.94 -1.92 -10.09
CA ILE A 230 -6.73 -2.72 -10.22
C ILE A 230 -6.29 -2.70 -11.68
N THR A 231 -5.11 -2.17 -11.96
CA THR A 231 -4.60 -1.97 -13.31
C THR A 231 -3.41 -2.87 -13.60
N GLU A 232 -3.14 -3.13 -14.90
CA GLU A 232 -2.10 -4.07 -15.33
C GLU A 232 -0.83 -3.36 -15.88
N ASP A 233 -0.97 -2.09 -16.27
CA ASP A 233 0.11 -1.28 -16.82
C ASP A 233 -0.04 0.21 -16.47
N ILE A 234 0.99 0.99 -16.76
CA ILE A 234 1.03 2.43 -16.46
C ILE A 234 -0.03 3.23 -17.21
N GLU A 235 -0.35 2.84 -18.44
CA GLU A 235 -1.36 3.53 -19.25
C GLU A 235 -2.76 3.35 -18.64
N SER A 236 -3.12 2.11 -18.31
CA SER A 236 -4.39 1.81 -17.62
C SER A 236 -4.46 2.44 -16.23
N TYR A 237 -3.32 2.53 -15.50
CA TYR A 237 -3.23 3.20 -14.22
C TYR A 237 -3.57 4.71 -14.35
N ILE A 238 -2.94 5.41 -15.30
CA ILE A 238 -3.21 6.82 -15.57
C ILE A 238 -4.66 7.00 -16.02
N LYS A 239 -5.18 6.12 -16.87
CA LYS A 239 -6.56 6.16 -17.37
C LYS A 239 -7.57 5.96 -16.23
N CYS A 240 -7.34 5.02 -15.33
CA CYS A 240 -8.19 4.77 -14.16
C CYS A 240 -8.20 6.00 -13.22
N ALA A 241 -7.02 6.54 -12.88
CA ALA A 241 -6.92 7.74 -12.06
C ALA A 241 -7.58 8.96 -12.75
N SER A 242 -7.45 9.08 -14.08
CA SER A 242 -8.13 10.14 -14.85
C SER A 242 -9.64 10.01 -14.80
N LYS A 243 -10.18 8.80 -14.97
CA LYS A 243 -11.63 8.55 -14.88
C LYS A 243 -12.18 8.99 -13.50
N LEU A 244 -11.52 8.59 -12.42
CA LEU A 244 -11.89 9.01 -11.08
C LEU A 244 -11.76 10.52 -10.85
N THR A 245 -10.84 11.20 -11.54
CA THR A 245 -10.68 12.65 -11.45
C THR A 245 -11.80 13.39 -12.16
N GLU A 246 -12.19 12.92 -13.34
CA GLU A 246 -13.15 13.57 -14.23
C GLU A 246 -14.61 13.29 -13.84
N ASP A 247 -14.89 12.07 -13.35
CA ASP A 247 -16.23 11.60 -13.01
C ASP A 247 -16.44 11.57 -11.50
N SER A 248 -17.01 12.64 -10.96
CA SER A 248 -17.30 12.76 -9.53
C SER A 248 -18.39 11.79 -9.07
N THR A 249 -19.35 11.46 -9.93
CA THR A 249 -20.42 10.50 -9.61
C THR A 249 -19.81 9.11 -9.46
N TYR A 250 -19.06 8.65 -10.45
CA TYR A 250 -18.36 7.36 -10.38
C TYR A 250 -17.46 7.27 -9.14
N ARG A 251 -16.69 8.34 -8.81
CA ARG A 251 -15.84 8.35 -7.63
C ARG A 251 -16.60 8.26 -6.31
N GLN A 252 -17.83 8.80 -6.24
CA GLN A 252 -18.69 8.74 -5.05
C GLN A 252 -19.42 7.40 -4.91
N ASP A 253 -19.66 6.70 -6.01
CA ASP A 253 -20.37 5.42 -6.03
C ASP A 253 -19.44 4.25 -5.64
N ILE A 254 -18.11 4.46 -5.68
CA ILE A 254 -17.07 3.52 -5.23
C ILE A 254 -16.80 3.69 -3.74
#